data_8d0fde21f2a3a4b02dd60491e7515407
#
_entry.id   8d0fde21f2a3a4b02dd60491e7515407
#
_cell.length_a   1.000
_cell.length_b   1.000
_cell.length_c   1.000
_cell.angle_alpha   90.00
_cell.angle_beta   90.00
_cell.angle_gamma   90.00
#
_symmetry.space_group_name_H-M   'P 1'
#
loop_
_entity.id
_entity.type
_entity.pdbx_description
1 polymer ?
#
loop_
_entity_poly.entity_id
_entity_poly.type
_entity_poly.pdbx_seq_one_letter_code
_entity_poly.pdbx_strand_id
1 'polypeptide(L)'
;MAATSQLQERLAEARRVAVLTGAGVSAESGVPTFRGAGGLWRKYRAEDLATPEAFHRNPKLVWEWYDSRRQLIARCQPNAAHRAIALLEHRAPEFLLITQNVDGLHRLAGNVRLVELHGNLWRVHCLDDGQVTENLEVPLQAIPPRCGCGGLLRPDVVWFGEALPPEALQAASDFAESCDVFLVVGTSVVVQPAASLPTIARRRGAYVVEVNLEPTPLTSLAHESHHGKAAEILPRLLGIPSDASGNFEFRISNFEMPSSDSRPPTPGTPEKPCSP
;
A
#
# COMPACT_ATOMS: atom_id res chain seq x y z
N MET A 1 -14.56 -18.11 26.65
CA MET A 1 -14.36 -16.81 25.97
C MET A 1 -12.85 -16.61 25.85
N ALA A 2 -12.32 -16.39 24.65
CA ALA A 2 -10.91 -16.03 24.48
C ALA A 2 -10.68 -14.70 25.17
N ALA A 3 -9.53 -14.54 25.85
CA ALA A 3 -9.17 -13.26 26.46
C ALA A 3 -9.03 -12.21 25.37
N THR A 4 -9.64 -11.06 25.56
CA THR A 4 -9.51 -9.90 24.68
C THR A 4 -8.04 -9.45 24.72
N SER A 5 -7.43 -9.19 23.54
CA SER A 5 -6.05 -8.70 23.51
C SER A 5 -6.00 -7.23 23.95
N GLN A 6 -4.86 -6.80 24.49
CA GLN A 6 -4.68 -5.41 24.92
C GLN A 6 -4.93 -4.42 23.75
N LEU A 7 -4.52 -4.77 22.53
CA LEU A 7 -4.83 -3.99 21.34
C LEU A 7 -6.35 -3.85 21.13
N GLN A 8 -7.14 -4.92 21.31
CA GLN A 8 -8.60 -4.85 21.13
C GLN A 8 -9.25 -3.92 22.14
N GLU A 9 -8.80 -3.93 23.40
CA GLU A 9 -9.26 -2.99 24.43
C GLU A 9 -8.93 -1.55 24.04
N ARG A 10 -7.70 -1.30 23.60
CA ARG A 10 -7.27 0.02 23.13
C ARG A 10 -8.07 0.51 21.93
N LEU A 11 -8.34 -0.36 20.96
CA LEU A 11 -9.14 -0.02 19.78
C LEU A 11 -10.60 0.27 20.11
N ALA A 12 -11.18 -0.38 21.15
CA ALA A 12 -12.54 -0.11 21.60
C ALA A 12 -12.70 1.30 22.21
N GLU A 13 -11.65 1.84 22.81
CA GLU A 13 -11.61 3.17 23.40
C GLU A 13 -11.13 4.26 22.43
N ALA A 14 -10.43 3.87 21.36
CA ALA A 14 -9.79 4.78 20.43
C ALA A 14 -10.82 5.56 19.58
N ARG A 15 -10.60 6.85 19.44
CA ARG A 15 -11.32 7.70 18.49
C ARG A 15 -10.57 7.82 17.17
N ARG A 16 -9.23 7.86 17.23
CA ARG A 16 -8.34 8.11 16.09
C ARG A 16 -7.36 6.94 15.92
N VAL A 17 -7.45 6.22 14.81
CA VAL A 17 -6.63 5.05 14.52
C VAL A 17 -5.80 5.29 13.26
N ALA A 18 -4.48 5.21 13.37
CA ALA A 18 -3.57 5.26 12.25
C ALA A 18 -3.01 3.87 11.92
N VAL A 19 -2.80 3.60 10.63
CA VAL A 19 -2.11 2.39 10.17
C VAL A 19 -1.02 2.80 9.18
N LEU A 20 0.23 2.45 9.46
CA LEU A 20 1.35 2.58 8.51
C LEU A 20 1.65 1.23 7.88
N THR A 21 1.64 1.16 6.55
CA THR A 21 1.98 -0.09 5.85
C THR A 21 3.19 0.06 4.94
N GLY A 22 3.90 -1.05 4.73
CA GLY A 22 4.97 -1.19 3.74
C GLY A 22 4.81 -2.47 2.93
N ALA A 23 5.79 -2.79 2.08
CA ALA A 23 5.70 -3.87 1.09
C ALA A 23 5.44 -5.28 1.70
N GLY A 24 5.75 -5.48 2.98
CA GLY A 24 5.50 -6.73 3.69
C GLY A 24 4.01 -7.08 3.79
N VAL A 25 3.09 -6.08 3.84
CA VAL A 25 1.65 -6.36 3.87
C VAL A 25 1.16 -7.00 2.56
N SER A 26 1.81 -6.70 1.43
CA SER A 26 1.46 -7.21 0.10
C SER A 26 2.22 -8.48 -0.30
N ALA A 27 3.19 -8.93 0.50
CA ALA A 27 4.01 -10.11 0.19
C ALA A 27 3.15 -11.37 0.00
N GLU A 28 2.15 -11.56 0.84
CA GLU A 28 1.23 -12.71 0.79
C GLU A 28 0.18 -12.59 -0.32
N SER A 29 0.09 -11.44 -0.98
CA SER A 29 -0.65 -11.24 -2.23
C SER A 29 0.17 -11.62 -3.47
N GLY A 30 1.47 -11.95 -3.30
CA GLY A 30 2.39 -12.27 -4.39
C GLY A 30 3.17 -11.07 -4.92
N VAL A 31 3.07 -9.89 -4.28
CA VAL A 31 3.86 -8.71 -4.64
C VAL A 31 5.25 -8.82 -4.02
N PRO A 32 6.33 -8.83 -4.81
CA PRO A 32 7.69 -8.91 -4.27
C PRO A 32 8.02 -7.69 -3.39
N THR A 33 8.61 -7.95 -2.23
CA THR A 33 9.12 -6.90 -1.36
C THR A 33 10.37 -6.24 -1.95
N PHE A 34 10.69 -5.02 -1.50
CA PHE A 34 11.91 -4.33 -1.94
C PHE A 34 13.14 -4.79 -1.16
N ARG A 35 12.99 -5.10 0.13
CA ARG A 35 14.04 -5.49 1.07
C ARG A 35 13.77 -6.89 1.64
N GLY A 36 14.75 -7.44 2.36
CA GLY A 36 14.66 -8.76 2.97
C GLY A 36 15.11 -9.89 2.05
N ALA A 37 14.84 -11.14 2.45
CA ALA A 37 15.17 -12.33 1.67
C ALA A 37 14.37 -12.36 0.37
N GLY A 38 15.04 -12.31 -0.79
CA GLY A 38 14.40 -12.27 -2.11
C GLY A 38 13.90 -10.88 -2.56
N GLY A 39 14.18 -9.81 -1.81
CA GLY A 39 13.78 -8.45 -2.14
C GLY A 39 14.36 -7.96 -3.48
N LEU A 40 13.62 -7.07 -4.15
CA LEU A 40 13.97 -6.56 -5.49
C LEU A 40 15.35 -5.90 -5.53
N TRP A 41 15.74 -5.17 -4.47
CA TRP A 41 17.04 -4.49 -4.42
C TRP A 41 18.25 -5.43 -4.23
N ARG A 42 18.03 -6.74 -4.15
CA ARG A 42 19.10 -7.73 -4.28
C ARG A 42 19.43 -8.07 -5.73
N LYS A 43 18.45 -7.91 -6.65
CA LYS A 43 18.59 -8.23 -8.08
C LYS A 43 18.83 -6.99 -8.92
N TYR A 44 18.33 -5.84 -8.49
CA TYR A 44 18.39 -4.58 -9.21
C TYR A 44 18.97 -3.50 -8.31
N ARG A 45 19.70 -2.58 -8.92
CA ARG A 45 20.16 -1.38 -8.20
C ARG A 45 19.06 -0.32 -8.31
N ALA A 46 18.68 0.25 -7.17
CA ALA A 46 17.66 1.31 -7.14
C ALA A 46 18.08 2.52 -7.98
N GLU A 47 19.38 2.82 -7.99
CA GLU A 47 19.99 3.93 -8.74
C GLU A 47 19.85 3.78 -10.26
N ASP A 48 19.61 2.56 -10.76
CA ASP A 48 19.45 2.30 -12.18
C ASP A 48 18.00 2.32 -12.66
N LEU A 49 17.02 2.26 -11.74
CA LEU A 49 15.61 2.04 -12.07
C LEU A 49 14.62 2.95 -11.33
N ALA A 50 15.00 3.51 -10.20
CA ALA A 50 14.10 4.24 -9.31
C ALA A 50 14.68 5.58 -8.85
N THR A 51 15.25 6.33 -9.78
CA THR A 51 15.72 7.71 -9.58
C THR A 51 15.38 8.57 -10.80
N PRO A 52 15.25 9.91 -10.64
CA PRO A 52 15.07 10.83 -11.76
C PRO A 52 16.20 10.73 -12.79
N GLU A 53 17.43 10.55 -12.34
CA GLU A 53 18.62 10.44 -13.20
C GLU A 53 18.57 9.16 -14.05
N ALA A 54 18.11 8.04 -13.49
CA ALA A 54 17.93 6.80 -14.23
C ALA A 54 16.89 6.96 -15.34
N PHE A 55 15.77 7.59 -15.01
CA PHE A 55 14.71 7.86 -15.97
C PHE A 55 15.18 8.80 -17.09
N HIS A 56 15.86 9.90 -16.75
CA HIS A 56 16.40 10.82 -17.72
C HIS A 56 17.42 10.15 -18.66
N ARG A 57 18.27 9.27 -18.11
CA ARG A 57 19.28 8.54 -18.87
C ARG A 57 18.69 7.50 -19.83
N ASN A 58 17.67 6.75 -19.37
CA ASN A 58 17.05 5.70 -20.16
C ASN A 58 15.57 5.46 -19.75
N PRO A 59 14.64 6.32 -20.23
CA PRO A 59 13.22 6.20 -19.89
C PRO A 59 12.62 4.86 -20.31
N LYS A 60 13.11 4.28 -21.44
CA LYS A 60 12.63 3.00 -21.94
C LYS A 60 12.93 1.88 -20.95
N LEU A 61 14.18 1.76 -20.47
CA LEU A 61 14.56 0.73 -19.49
C LEU A 61 13.75 0.85 -18.19
N VAL A 62 13.58 2.07 -17.69
CA VAL A 62 12.79 2.30 -16.48
C VAL A 62 11.35 1.87 -16.71
N TRP A 63 10.74 2.23 -17.83
CA TRP A 63 9.36 1.83 -18.13
C TRP A 63 9.21 0.32 -18.36
N GLU A 64 10.15 -0.35 -19.01
CA GLU A 64 10.15 -1.82 -19.17
C GLU A 64 10.12 -2.51 -17.79
N TRP A 65 10.88 -1.99 -16.83
CA TRP A 65 10.87 -2.51 -15.46
C TRP A 65 9.54 -2.23 -14.75
N TYR A 66 9.00 -0.99 -14.87
CA TYR A 66 7.71 -0.65 -14.26
C TYR A 66 6.55 -1.40 -14.92
N ASP A 67 6.56 -1.58 -16.24
CA ASP A 67 5.53 -2.36 -16.93
C ASP A 67 5.54 -3.82 -16.50
N SER A 68 6.71 -4.44 -16.37
CA SER A 68 6.81 -5.80 -15.83
C SER A 68 6.24 -5.94 -14.42
N ARG A 69 6.44 -4.93 -13.56
CA ARG A 69 5.85 -4.88 -12.22
C ARG A 69 4.33 -4.70 -12.27
N ARG A 70 3.82 -3.83 -13.13
CA ARG A 70 2.38 -3.64 -13.34
C ARG A 70 1.72 -4.94 -13.80
N GLN A 71 2.31 -5.66 -14.74
CA GLN A 71 1.84 -6.96 -15.20
C GLN A 71 1.77 -8.00 -14.08
N LEU A 72 2.74 -8.01 -13.17
CA LEU A 72 2.72 -8.88 -12.00
C LEU A 72 1.63 -8.46 -11.02
N ILE A 73 1.57 -7.18 -10.64
CA ILE A 73 0.65 -6.66 -9.63
C ILE A 73 -0.81 -6.74 -10.12
N ALA A 74 -1.07 -6.58 -11.41
CA ALA A 74 -2.40 -6.73 -12.00
C ALA A 74 -3.04 -8.12 -11.77
N ARG A 75 -2.23 -9.13 -11.44
CA ARG A 75 -2.69 -10.49 -11.11
C ARG A 75 -2.85 -10.73 -9.62
N CYS A 76 -2.40 -9.78 -8.80
CA CYS A 76 -2.46 -9.90 -7.34
C CYS A 76 -3.83 -9.45 -6.83
N GLN A 77 -4.23 -10.03 -5.69
CA GLN A 77 -5.48 -9.68 -5.00
C GLN A 77 -5.17 -9.25 -3.57
N PRO A 78 -5.98 -8.37 -2.97
CA PRO A 78 -5.87 -8.06 -1.57
C PRO A 78 -5.95 -9.32 -0.69
N ASN A 79 -5.01 -9.48 0.23
CA ASN A 79 -5.03 -10.58 1.20
C ASN A 79 -5.80 -10.21 2.47
N ALA A 80 -5.82 -11.13 3.44
CA ALA A 80 -6.55 -10.96 4.69
C ALA A 80 -6.10 -9.74 5.51
N ALA A 81 -4.82 -9.33 5.44
CA ALA A 81 -4.36 -8.12 6.13
C ALA A 81 -4.95 -6.84 5.52
N HIS A 82 -5.00 -6.74 4.19
CA HIS A 82 -5.63 -5.61 3.50
C HIS A 82 -7.11 -5.48 3.87
N ARG A 83 -7.84 -6.59 3.85
CA ARG A 83 -9.27 -6.63 4.23
C ARG A 83 -9.49 -6.31 5.71
N ALA A 84 -8.59 -6.76 6.57
CA ALA A 84 -8.63 -6.45 7.99
C ALA A 84 -8.45 -4.95 8.25
N ILE A 85 -7.54 -4.28 7.51
CA ILE A 85 -7.34 -2.83 7.58
C ILE A 85 -8.58 -2.09 7.05
N ALA A 86 -9.18 -2.55 5.95
CA ALA A 86 -10.42 -1.95 5.44
C ALA A 86 -11.57 -2.08 6.45
N LEU A 87 -11.71 -3.23 7.10
CA LEU A 87 -12.70 -3.43 8.16
C LEU A 87 -12.43 -2.52 9.38
N LEU A 88 -11.16 -2.36 9.76
CA LEU A 88 -10.77 -1.44 10.85
C LEU A 88 -11.14 0.01 10.52
N GLU A 89 -10.94 0.43 9.26
CA GLU A 89 -11.36 1.76 8.79
C GLU A 89 -12.86 2.00 8.99
N HIS A 90 -13.70 1.00 8.74
CA HIS A 90 -15.14 1.10 8.95
C HIS A 90 -15.54 1.14 10.43
N ARG A 91 -14.75 0.53 11.31
CA ARG A 91 -15.04 0.48 12.76
C ARG A 91 -14.55 1.72 13.50
N ALA A 92 -13.47 2.34 13.04
CA ALA A 92 -12.86 3.47 13.71
C ALA A 92 -13.61 4.79 13.38
N PRO A 93 -13.94 5.62 14.38
CA PRO A 93 -14.58 6.93 14.15
C PRO A 93 -13.73 7.83 13.23
N GLU A 94 -12.45 7.96 13.54
CA GLU A 94 -11.46 8.63 12.71
C GLU A 94 -10.33 7.66 12.36
N PHE A 95 -9.96 7.60 11.08
CA PHE A 95 -9.00 6.63 10.59
C PHE A 95 -8.11 7.25 9.51
N LEU A 96 -6.84 6.89 9.48
CA LEU A 96 -5.96 7.16 8.36
C LEU A 96 -5.05 5.97 8.08
N LEU A 97 -5.13 5.45 6.87
CA LEU A 97 -4.15 4.52 6.34
C LEU A 97 -3.02 5.31 5.66
N ILE A 98 -1.82 5.13 6.14
CA ILE A 98 -0.60 5.73 5.60
C ILE A 98 0.17 4.60 4.91
N THR A 99 0.24 4.60 3.59
CA THR A 99 0.93 3.52 2.88
C THR A 99 2.17 3.98 2.14
N GLN A 100 3.21 3.19 2.24
CA GLN A 100 4.43 3.32 1.43
C GLN A 100 4.33 2.52 0.13
N ASN A 101 3.26 1.72 -0.01
CA ASN A 101 3.05 0.86 -1.17
C ASN A 101 2.50 1.64 -2.35
N VAL A 102 2.91 1.23 -3.54
CA VAL A 102 2.48 1.80 -4.83
C VAL A 102 1.58 0.86 -5.62
N ASP A 103 1.22 -0.31 -5.04
CA ASP A 103 0.53 -1.41 -5.71
C ASP A 103 -0.98 -1.22 -5.89
N GLY A 104 -1.60 -0.32 -5.11
CA GLY A 104 -3.04 -0.05 -5.14
C GLY A 104 -3.91 -1.10 -4.41
N LEU A 105 -3.34 -2.14 -3.78
CA LEU A 105 -4.10 -3.23 -3.16
C LEU A 105 -4.99 -2.76 -1.99
N HIS A 106 -4.60 -1.73 -1.26
CA HIS A 106 -5.44 -1.16 -0.22
C HIS A 106 -6.73 -0.56 -0.76
N ARG A 107 -6.66 0.16 -1.91
CA ARG A 107 -7.87 0.68 -2.58
C ARG A 107 -8.76 -0.46 -3.07
N LEU A 108 -8.16 -1.50 -3.67
CA LEU A 108 -8.89 -2.70 -4.08
C LEU A 108 -9.53 -3.45 -2.90
N ALA A 109 -8.96 -3.35 -1.70
CA ALA A 109 -9.56 -3.90 -0.48
C ALA A 109 -10.71 -3.06 0.08
N GLY A 110 -10.95 -1.85 -0.46
CA GLY A 110 -12.02 -0.97 -0.03
C GLY A 110 -11.60 0.18 0.89
N ASN A 111 -10.31 0.37 1.15
CA ASN A 111 -9.84 1.54 1.89
C ASN A 111 -10.04 2.83 1.08
N VAL A 112 -10.61 3.86 1.71
CA VAL A 112 -10.86 5.18 1.11
C VAL A 112 -10.14 6.30 1.85
N ARG A 113 -9.98 6.20 3.18
CA ARG A 113 -9.26 7.18 4.03
C ARG A 113 -7.77 6.82 4.06
N LEU A 114 -7.06 7.07 2.95
CA LEU A 114 -5.64 6.72 2.83
C LEU A 114 -4.80 7.81 2.16
N VAL A 115 -3.54 7.88 2.55
CA VAL A 115 -2.47 8.63 1.88
C VAL A 115 -1.41 7.68 1.34
N GLU A 116 -1.02 7.88 0.08
CA GLU A 116 0.00 7.13 -0.64
C GLU A 116 1.30 7.94 -0.64
N LEU A 117 2.17 7.71 0.35
CA LEU A 117 3.39 8.51 0.55
C LEU A 117 4.36 8.42 -0.63
N HIS A 118 4.37 7.31 -1.34
CA HIS A 118 5.28 7.08 -2.46
C HIS A 118 4.58 7.06 -3.83
N GLY A 119 3.36 7.61 -3.90
CA GLY A 119 2.58 7.61 -5.14
C GLY A 119 1.91 6.29 -5.46
N ASN A 120 1.58 6.06 -6.75
CA ASN A 120 0.83 4.89 -7.18
C ASN A 120 1.23 4.45 -8.59
N LEU A 121 1.42 3.15 -8.81
CA LEU A 121 1.81 2.57 -10.11
C LEU A 121 0.72 2.66 -11.18
N TRP A 122 -0.52 2.88 -10.77
CA TRP A 122 -1.69 2.99 -11.65
C TRP A 122 -1.97 4.42 -12.08
N ARG A 123 -1.04 5.34 -11.80
CA ARG A 123 -1.06 6.71 -12.28
C ARG A 123 0.21 7.00 -13.05
N VAL A 124 0.10 7.93 -13.98
CA VAL A 124 1.21 8.46 -14.78
C VAL A 124 1.24 9.97 -14.68
N HIS A 125 2.43 10.53 -14.74
CA HIS A 125 2.69 11.96 -14.63
C HIS A 125 3.35 12.44 -15.93
N CYS A 126 2.78 13.44 -16.58
CA CYS A 126 3.34 14.06 -17.75
C CYS A 126 4.46 15.04 -17.38
N LEU A 127 5.62 14.90 -18.01
CA LEU A 127 6.77 15.79 -17.73
C LEU A 127 6.63 17.20 -18.33
N ASP A 128 5.77 17.35 -19.36
CA ASP A 128 5.65 18.63 -20.08
C ASP A 128 4.54 19.51 -19.50
N ASP A 129 3.37 18.94 -19.20
CA ASP A 129 2.21 19.69 -18.70
C ASP A 129 1.91 19.46 -17.21
N GLY A 130 2.63 18.55 -16.56
CA GLY A 130 2.47 18.23 -15.13
C GLY A 130 1.20 17.44 -14.81
N GLN A 131 0.37 17.06 -15.79
CA GLN A 131 -0.88 16.35 -15.53
C GLN A 131 -0.64 14.95 -15.00
N VAL A 132 -1.34 14.60 -13.91
CA VAL A 132 -1.38 13.24 -13.37
C VAL A 132 -2.71 12.61 -13.79
N THR A 133 -2.63 11.44 -14.42
CA THR A 133 -3.81 10.69 -14.87
C THR A 133 -3.72 9.23 -14.47
N GLU A 134 -4.87 8.58 -14.32
CA GLU A 134 -4.92 7.14 -14.15
C GLU A 134 -4.52 6.44 -15.46
N ASN A 135 -3.77 5.35 -15.34
CA ASN A 135 -3.42 4.48 -16.46
C ASN A 135 -3.45 3.02 -15.99
N LEU A 136 -4.46 2.29 -16.43
CA LEU A 136 -4.69 0.88 -16.09
C LEU A 136 -4.25 -0.08 -17.21
N GLU A 137 -3.64 0.44 -18.28
CA GLU A 137 -3.21 -0.37 -19.43
C GLU A 137 -2.10 -1.34 -19.04
N VAL A 138 -2.33 -2.64 -19.23
CA VAL A 138 -1.38 -3.72 -18.89
C VAL A 138 -1.48 -4.84 -19.92
N PRO A 139 -0.40 -5.19 -20.63
CA PRO A 139 0.86 -4.42 -20.75
C PRO A 139 0.67 -3.09 -21.47
N LEU A 140 1.62 -2.17 -21.32
CA LEU A 140 1.62 -0.91 -22.07
C LEU A 140 1.82 -1.18 -23.57
N GLN A 141 1.02 -0.53 -24.42
CA GLN A 141 1.15 -0.68 -25.90
C GLN A 141 2.40 0.00 -26.46
N ALA A 142 2.85 1.07 -25.78
CA ALA A 142 4.06 1.79 -26.14
C ALA A 142 4.95 2.05 -24.92
N ILE A 143 6.24 1.84 -25.06
CA ILE A 143 7.24 2.07 -24.02
C ILE A 143 8.40 2.90 -24.59
N PRO A 144 8.64 4.12 -24.03
CA PRO A 144 7.88 4.81 -22.99
C PRO A 144 6.53 5.35 -23.51
N PRO A 145 5.48 5.38 -22.65
CA PRO A 145 4.20 5.97 -23.02
C PRO A 145 4.28 7.50 -23.11
N ARG A 146 3.35 8.08 -23.88
CA ARG A 146 3.26 9.53 -24.08
C ARG A 146 1.90 10.09 -23.69
N CYS A 147 1.92 11.34 -23.25
CA CYS A 147 0.72 12.13 -23.00
C CYS A 147 0.03 12.54 -24.30
N GLY A 148 -1.25 12.91 -24.23
CA GLY A 148 -1.98 13.52 -25.35
C GLY A 148 -1.36 14.83 -25.86
N CYS A 149 -0.61 15.56 -25.01
CA CYS A 149 0.17 16.73 -25.42
C CYS A 149 1.45 16.37 -26.20
N GLY A 150 1.81 15.08 -26.32
CA GLY A 150 3.06 14.58 -26.91
C GLY A 150 4.19 14.37 -25.91
N GLY A 151 4.05 14.90 -24.70
CA GLY A 151 5.05 14.83 -23.63
C GLY A 151 5.31 13.42 -23.14
N LEU A 152 6.50 13.21 -22.57
CA LEU A 152 6.89 11.92 -21.99
C LEU A 152 6.14 11.71 -20.68
N LEU A 153 5.51 10.54 -20.51
CA LEU A 153 4.93 10.10 -19.26
C LEU A 153 5.96 9.37 -18.40
N ARG A 154 5.89 9.58 -17.08
CA ARG A 154 6.60 8.79 -16.09
C ARG A 154 5.61 8.11 -15.14
N PRO A 155 5.98 7.01 -14.43
CA PRO A 155 5.17 6.49 -13.32
C PRO A 155 5.00 7.56 -12.25
N ASP A 156 3.78 7.74 -11.73
CA ASP A 156 3.49 8.66 -10.63
C ASP A 156 3.88 8.04 -9.29
N VAL A 157 5.16 7.77 -9.14
CA VAL A 157 5.78 7.23 -7.92
C VAL A 157 6.93 8.13 -7.49
N VAL A 158 7.16 8.21 -6.18
CA VAL A 158 8.29 8.94 -5.62
C VAL A 158 9.54 8.08 -5.74
N TRP A 159 10.55 8.59 -6.42
CA TRP A 159 11.84 7.94 -6.59
C TRP A 159 12.82 8.34 -5.49
N PHE A 160 13.89 7.57 -5.35
CA PHE A 160 14.98 7.95 -4.46
C PHE A 160 15.58 9.29 -4.89
N GLY A 161 15.81 10.16 -3.91
CA GLY A 161 16.24 11.55 -4.15
C GLY A 161 15.10 12.55 -4.33
N GLU A 162 13.87 12.11 -4.53
CA GLU A 162 12.69 13.00 -4.58
C GLU A 162 12.08 13.22 -3.19
N ALA A 163 11.49 14.40 -3.01
CA ALA A 163 10.69 14.69 -1.83
C ALA A 163 9.35 13.96 -1.89
N LEU A 164 8.84 13.55 -0.74
CA LEU A 164 7.46 13.05 -0.64
C LEU A 164 6.47 14.18 -0.95
N PRO A 165 5.25 13.86 -1.45
CA PRO A 165 4.21 14.86 -1.63
C PRO A 165 3.95 15.60 -0.30
N PRO A 166 4.13 16.93 -0.24
CA PRO A 166 4.09 17.68 1.03
C PRO A 166 2.77 17.52 1.77
N GLU A 167 1.66 17.54 1.05
CA GLU A 167 0.31 17.40 1.62
C GLU A 167 0.09 16.00 2.22
N ALA A 168 0.58 14.95 1.56
CA ALA A 168 0.48 13.58 2.05
C ALA A 168 1.33 13.38 3.32
N LEU A 169 2.55 13.92 3.33
CA LEU A 169 3.42 13.85 4.49
C LEU A 169 2.88 14.65 5.66
N GLN A 170 2.33 15.86 5.40
CA GLN A 170 1.72 16.69 6.43
C GLN A 170 0.51 15.99 7.05
N ALA A 171 -0.41 15.48 6.23
CA ALA A 171 -1.58 14.73 6.71
C ALA A 171 -1.18 13.52 7.57
N ALA A 172 -0.17 12.76 7.13
CA ALA A 172 0.36 11.62 7.87
C ALA A 172 0.97 12.04 9.22
N SER A 173 1.72 13.15 9.24
CA SER A 173 2.37 13.68 10.45
C SER A 173 1.34 14.20 11.45
N ASP A 174 0.37 15.01 11.01
CA ASP A 174 -0.69 15.58 11.86
C ASP A 174 -1.53 14.47 12.48
N PHE A 175 -1.81 13.42 11.71
CA PHE A 175 -2.56 12.28 12.21
C PHE A 175 -1.75 11.45 13.20
N ALA A 176 -0.45 11.23 12.93
CA ALA A 176 0.46 10.54 13.85
C ALA A 176 0.62 11.29 15.19
N GLU A 177 0.58 12.62 15.17
CA GLU A 177 0.68 13.45 16.38
C GLU A 177 -0.54 13.39 17.29
N SER A 178 -1.69 12.93 16.77
CA SER A 178 -2.98 13.04 17.47
C SER A 178 -3.78 11.73 17.53
N CYS A 179 -3.24 10.62 17.01
CA CYS A 179 -3.93 9.33 17.09
C CYS A 179 -3.81 8.68 18.47
N ASP A 180 -4.79 7.85 18.81
CA ASP A 180 -4.83 7.06 20.05
C ASP A 180 -4.10 5.72 19.86
N VAL A 181 -4.25 5.11 18.67
CA VAL A 181 -3.62 3.84 18.29
C VAL A 181 -2.90 4.01 16.97
N PHE A 182 -1.67 3.50 16.89
CA PHE A 182 -0.84 3.50 15.69
C PHE A 182 -0.37 2.08 15.38
N LEU A 183 -0.90 1.49 14.30
CA LEU A 183 -0.47 0.17 13.83
C LEU A 183 0.62 0.31 12.76
N VAL A 184 1.64 -0.53 12.83
CA VAL A 184 2.75 -0.58 11.86
C VAL A 184 2.80 -1.98 11.28
N VAL A 185 2.50 -2.13 9.98
CA VAL A 185 2.29 -3.44 9.38
C VAL A 185 3.16 -3.63 8.14
N GLY A 186 4.02 -4.65 8.17
CA GLY A 186 4.80 -5.09 7.01
C GLY A 186 5.80 -4.06 6.49
N THR A 187 6.41 -3.26 7.37
CA THR A 187 7.44 -2.27 6.98
C THR A 187 8.72 -2.46 7.77
N SER A 188 9.86 -2.22 7.13
CA SER A 188 11.18 -2.29 7.78
C SER A 188 11.49 -1.11 8.69
N VAL A 189 10.68 -0.05 8.66
CA VAL A 189 10.85 1.19 9.44
C VAL A 189 12.25 1.83 9.29
N VAL A 190 12.79 1.83 8.06
CA VAL A 190 14.12 2.43 7.79
C VAL A 190 14.08 3.56 6.77
N VAL A 191 13.01 3.68 5.98
CA VAL A 191 12.89 4.70 4.93
C VAL A 191 12.31 5.97 5.51
N GLN A 192 13.12 7.03 5.52
CA GLN A 192 12.69 8.35 5.98
C GLN A 192 11.99 9.13 4.85
N PRO A 193 11.04 10.02 5.21
CA PRO A 193 10.59 10.39 6.56
C PRO A 193 9.52 9.45 7.16
N ALA A 194 8.95 8.51 6.40
CA ALA A 194 7.87 7.62 6.84
C ALA A 194 8.22 6.83 8.13
N ALA A 195 9.48 6.41 8.26
CA ALA A 195 9.98 5.66 9.42
C ALA A 195 9.92 6.43 10.75
N SER A 196 9.80 7.77 10.72
CA SER A 196 9.68 8.59 11.93
C SER A 196 8.27 8.62 12.51
N LEU A 197 7.23 8.38 11.70
CA LEU A 197 5.82 8.51 12.10
C LEU A 197 5.44 7.68 13.33
N PRO A 198 5.83 6.38 13.46
CA PRO A 198 5.52 5.61 14.66
C PRO A 198 6.16 6.16 15.91
N THR A 199 7.38 6.71 15.81
CA THR A 199 8.07 7.33 16.93
C THR A 199 7.41 8.65 17.35
N ILE A 200 6.92 9.44 16.39
CA ILE A 200 6.14 10.65 16.65
C ILE A 200 4.87 10.26 17.41
N ALA A 201 4.07 9.32 16.90
CA ALA A 201 2.85 8.84 17.53
C ALA A 201 3.13 8.34 18.98
N ARG A 202 4.18 7.53 19.16
CA ARG A 202 4.58 7.02 20.47
C ARG A 202 4.88 8.12 21.48
N ARG A 203 5.63 9.15 21.05
CA ARG A 203 5.98 10.32 21.89
C ARG A 203 4.76 11.17 22.27
N ARG A 204 3.72 11.16 21.44
CA ARG A 204 2.45 11.85 21.67
C ARG A 204 1.46 11.04 22.50
N GLY A 205 1.81 9.82 22.90
CA GLY A 205 1.01 8.98 23.79
C GLY A 205 0.17 7.90 23.08
N ALA A 206 0.27 7.77 21.76
CA ALA A 206 -0.43 6.73 21.04
C ALA A 206 0.02 5.32 21.46
N TYR A 207 -0.89 4.37 21.48
CA TYR A 207 -0.58 2.96 21.65
C TYR A 207 -0.05 2.40 20.34
N VAL A 208 1.24 2.08 20.28
CA VAL A 208 1.94 1.64 19.05
C VAL A 208 2.07 0.14 19.04
N VAL A 209 1.62 -0.50 17.95
CA VAL A 209 1.71 -1.96 17.73
C VAL A 209 2.39 -2.24 16.40
N GLU A 210 3.37 -3.14 16.42
CA GLU A 210 4.08 -3.61 15.25
C GLU A 210 3.59 -5.01 14.85
N VAL A 211 3.34 -5.21 13.56
CA VAL A 211 3.12 -6.52 12.93
C VAL A 211 4.07 -6.65 11.76
N ASN A 212 5.09 -7.47 11.87
CA ASN A 212 6.09 -7.64 10.82
C ASN A 212 6.66 -9.06 10.84
N LEU A 213 7.23 -9.49 9.71
CA LEU A 213 7.82 -10.84 9.61
C LEU A 213 9.02 -11.00 10.55
N GLU A 214 9.85 -9.97 10.67
CA GLU A 214 11.09 -9.93 11.45
C GLU A 214 11.12 -8.67 12.34
N PRO A 215 11.90 -8.67 13.42
CA PRO A 215 12.12 -7.47 14.24
C PRO A 215 12.64 -6.29 13.42
N THR A 216 12.21 -5.08 13.78
CA THR A 216 12.66 -3.82 13.17
C THR A 216 13.23 -2.87 14.22
N PRO A 217 13.77 -1.70 13.84
CA PRO A 217 14.15 -0.68 14.81
C PRO A 217 13.01 -0.20 15.71
N LEU A 218 11.75 -0.42 15.31
CA LEU A 218 10.57 -0.07 16.10
C LEU A 218 10.29 -1.09 17.21
N THR A 219 10.68 -2.35 17.07
CA THR A 219 10.31 -3.46 17.98
C THR A 219 10.52 -3.11 19.46
N SER A 220 11.65 -2.49 19.81
CA SER A 220 11.94 -2.08 21.19
C SER A 220 11.18 -0.84 21.67
N LEU A 221 10.53 -0.11 20.76
CA LEU A 221 9.80 1.12 21.04
C LEU A 221 8.28 0.90 21.01
N ALA A 222 7.80 -0.15 20.36
CA ALA A 222 6.39 -0.50 20.32
C ALA A 222 5.88 -0.99 21.69
N HIS A 223 4.57 -0.85 21.92
CA HIS A 223 3.95 -1.44 23.10
C HIS A 223 3.74 -2.95 22.93
N GLU A 224 3.41 -3.37 21.69
CA GLU A 224 3.33 -4.76 21.29
C GLU A 224 4.07 -4.95 19.96
N SER A 225 4.75 -6.09 19.81
CA SER A 225 5.35 -6.51 18.55
C SER A 225 5.02 -7.96 18.28
N HIS A 226 4.42 -8.22 17.12
CA HIS A 226 3.98 -9.53 16.69
C HIS A 226 4.73 -9.93 15.42
N HIS A 227 5.48 -11.04 15.48
CA HIS A 227 6.32 -11.49 14.39
C HIS A 227 5.68 -12.65 13.61
N GLY A 228 5.53 -12.46 12.31
CA GLY A 228 4.97 -13.42 11.37
C GLY A 228 4.27 -12.73 10.20
N LYS A 229 3.52 -13.51 9.45
CA LYS A 229 2.80 -13.03 8.26
C LYS A 229 1.64 -12.13 8.63
N ALA A 230 1.58 -10.97 8.00
CA ALA A 230 0.58 -9.96 8.30
C ALA A 230 -0.86 -10.45 8.06
N ALA A 231 -1.08 -11.24 7.00
CA ALA A 231 -2.41 -11.79 6.69
C ALA A 231 -2.89 -12.85 7.67
N GLU A 232 -2.00 -13.44 8.47
CA GLU A 232 -2.35 -14.40 9.52
C GLU A 232 -2.56 -13.71 10.87
N ILE A 233 -1.67 -12.75 11.20
CA ILE A 233 -1.62 -12.13 12.52
C ILE A 233 -2.65 -11.01 12.66
N LEU A 234 -2.70 -10.09 11.72
CA LEU A 234 -3.49 -8.87 11.85
C LEU A 234 -5.00 -9.14 12.02
N PRO A 235 -5.64 -10.04 11.23
CA PRO A 235 -7.06 -10.34 11.45
C PRO A 235 -7.35 -10.87 12.85
N ARG A 236 -6.48 -11.73 13.39
CA ARG A 236 -6.63 -12.27 14.75
C ARG A 236 -6.51 -11.19 15.82
N LEU A 237 -5.50 -10.33 15.70
CA LEU A 237 -5.32 -9.20 16.60
C LEU A 237 -6.52 -8.25 16.60
N LEU A 238 -7.15 -8.06 15.44
CA LEU A 238 -8.35 -7.22 15.31
C LEU A 238 -9.65 -7.94 15.68
N GLY A 239 -9.57 -9.17 16.18
CA GLY A 239 -10.75 -9.95 16.58
C GLY A 239 -11.67 -10.31 15.42
N ILE A 240 -11.13 -10.51 14.22
CA ILE A 240 -11.90 -10.92 13.05
C ILE A 240 -12.11 -12.43 13.13
N PRO A 241 -13.37 -12.92 13.14
CA PRO A 241 -13.67 -14.34 13.20
C PRO A 241 -13.09 -15.09 12.02
N SER A 242 -12.73 -16.36 12.24
CA SER A 242 -12.38 -17.31 11.19
C SER A 242 -13.31 -18.51 11.21
N ASP A 243 -13.55 -19.12 10.03
CA ASP A 243 -14.26 -20.39 9.91
C ASP A 243 -13.45 -21.57 10.44
N ALA A 244 -14.03 -22.76 10.43
CA ALA A 244 -13.38 -23.99 10.86
C ALA A 244 -12.14 -24.38 10.02
N SER A 245 -12.00 -23.83 8.82
CA SER A 245 -10.85 -24.01 7.93
C SER A 245 -9.77 -22.94 8.11
N GLY A 246 -9.98 -21.98 9.04
CA GLY A 246 -9.05 -20.89 9.32
C GLY A 246 -9.17 -19.69 8.37
N ASN A 247 -10.18 -19.66 7.49
CA ASN A 247 -10.43 -18.50 6.64
C ASN A 247 -11.15 -17.40 7.42
N PHE A 248 -10.69 -16.15 7.32
CA PHE A 248 -11.29 -15.05 8.04
C PHE A 248 -12.60 -14.59 7.40
N GLU A 249 -13.60 -14.31 8.25
CA GLU A 249 -14.91 -13.81 7.84
C GLU A 249 -14.93 -12.27 7.90
N PHE A 250 -14.84 -11.63 6.74
CA PHE A 250 -14.94 -10.18 6.63
C PHE A 250 -16.40 -9.77 6.36
N ARG A 251 -17.13 -9.45 7.41
CA ARG A 251 -18.53 -8.98 7.31
C ARG A 251 -18.63 -7.55 7.82
N ILE A 252 -19.19 -6.70 7.01
CA ILE A 252 -19.61 -5.34 7.39
C ILE A 252 -21.12 -5.32 7.24
N SER A 253 -21.85 -5.02 8.31
CA SER A 253 -23.31 -4.85 8.26
C SER A 253 -23.60 -3.74 7.24
N ASN A 254 -24.30 -4.06 6.14
CA ASN A 254 -24.69 -3.19 5.04
C ASN A 254 -23.60 -2.80 4.02
N PHE A 255 -22.47 -3.50 3.94
CA PHE A 255 -21.48 -3.31 2.89
C PHE A 255 -21.09 -4.68 2.32
N GLU A 256 -21.42 -4.91 1.06
CA GLU A 256 -20.86 -6.03 0.30
C GLU A 256 -19.45 -5.63 -0.17
N MET A 257 -18.43 -6.33 0.35
CA MET A 257 -17.09 -6.24 -0.21
C MET A 257 -17.15 -6.61 -1.70
N PRO A 258 -16.46 -5.90 -2.60
CA PRO A 258 -16.38 -6.30 -3.99
C PRO A 258 -15.99 -7.78 -4.07
N SER A 259 -16.80 -8.60 -4.75
CA SER A 259 -16.51 -10.01 -4.93
C SER A 259 -15.17 -10.16 -5.63
N SER A 260 -14.42 -11.20 -5.29
CA SER A 260 -13.13 -11.54 -5.92
C SER A 260 -13.22 -11.74 -7.45
N ASP A 261 -14.44 -11.72 -8.00
CA ASP A 261 -14.73 -11.89 -9.44
C ASP A 261 -14.96 -10.60 -10.21
N SER A 262 -14.94 -9.43 -9.58
CA SER A 262 -15.01 -8.15 -10.30
C SER A 262 -13.67 -7.83 -10.98
N ARG A 263 -13.33 -8.58 -12.02
CA ARG A 263 -12.38 -8.13 -13.03
C ARG A 263 -12.97 -6.89 -13.71
N PRO A 264 -12.16 -5.84 -13.93
CA PRO A 264 -12.58 -4.81 -14.88
C PRO A 264 -12.91 -5.50 -16.22
N PRO A 265 -13.94 -5.05 -16.95
CA PRO A 265 -14.30 -5.64 -18.23
C PRO A 265 -13.08 -5.61 -19.16
N THR A 266 -12.74 -6.75 -19.74
CA THR A 266 -11.76 -6.85 -20.82
C THR A 266 -12.20 -5.88 -21.93
N PRO A 267 -11.30 -5.05 -22.50
CA PRO A 267 -11.60 -4.21 -23.63
C PRO A 267 -12.16 -5.10 -24.75
N GLY A 268 -13.36 -4.78 -25.21
CA GLY A 268 -14.06 -5.51 -26.27
C GLY A 268 -13.17 -5.62 -27.51
N THR A 269 -13.12 -6.79 -28.10
CA THR A 269 -12.62 -7.01 -29.46
C THR A 269 -13.28 -6.01 -30.41
N PRO A 270 -12.52 -5.30 -31.26
CA PRO A 270 -13.11 -4.38 -32.24
C PRO A 270 -14.05 -5.15 -33.17
N GLU A 271 -15.31 -4.73 -33.22
CA GLU A 271 -16.26 -5.21 -34.22
C GLU A 271 -15.72 -4.91 -35.60
N LYS A 272 -15.71 -5.93 -36.45
CA LYS A 272 -15.38 -5.79 -37.88
C LYS A 272 -16.38 -4.83 -38.54
N PRO A 273 -15.92 -3.89 -39.39
CA PRO A 273 -16.84 -3.06 -40.14
C PRO A 273 -17.65 -3.92 -41.13
N CYS A 274 -18.96 -3.76 -41.11
CA CYS A 274 -19.84 -4.23 -42.21
C CYS A 274 -19.42 -3.54 -43.50
N SER A 275 -19.05 -4.33 -44.49
CA SER A 275 -18.85 -3.88 -45.86
C SER A 275 -20.21 -3.72 -46.57
N PRO A 276 -20.28 -2.88 -47.62
CA PRO A 276 -21.47 -2.25 -48.19
C PRO A 276 -22.47 -3.19 -48.85
#